data_e7c0ffc096aa518bed8f9bf0425be12e
#
_entry.id   e7c0ffc096aa518bed8f9bf0425be12e
#
_cell.length_a   1.000
_cell.length_b   1.000
_cell.length_c   1.000
_cell.angle_alpha   90.00
_cell.angle_beta   90.00
_cell.angle_gamma   90.00
#
_symmetry.space_group_name_H-M   'P 1'
#
loop_
_entity.id
_entity.type
_entity.pdbx_description
1 polymer ?
#
loop_
_entity_poly.entity_id
_entity_poly.type
_entity_poly.pdbx_seq_one_letter_code
_entity_poly.pdbx_strand_id
1 'polypeptide(L)'
;MSNEELVRSLDDQERAAALKRDVPALERLWSDQFVVNAPNNQVVVGRQQNLDTFVRGGIINFSSFERTIEFMRVDGDFGVIMGLETVVPRTDAPTAGLVAGQVIRRRFTNIWKKEGDTWRLYWRHANVMTPR
;
A
#
# COMPACT_ATOMS: atom_id res chain seq x y z
N MET A 1 -12.55 14.69 -14.36
CA MET A 1 -11.97 13.40 -13.96
C MET A 1 -13.04 12.58 -13.27
N SER A 2 -13.25 11.35 -13.68
CA SER A 2 -14.18 10.46 -13.01
C SER A 2 -13.63 10.04 -11.63
N ASN A 3 -14.52 9.54 -10.75
CA ASN A 3 -14.06 9.00 -9.46
C ASN A 3 -13.09 7.83 -9.65
N GLU A 4 -13.33 7.00 -10.66
CA GLU A 4 -12.43 5.87 -10.96
C GLU A 4 -11.04 6.36 -11.37
N GLU A 5 -10.96 7.36 -12.26
CA GLU A 5 -9.69 7.95 -12.66
C GLU A 5 -8.98 8.61 -11.49
N LEU A 6 -9.75 9.31 -10.63
CA LEU A 6 -9.18 9.96 -9.45
C LEU A 6 -8.60 8.95 -8.47
N VAL A 7 -9.35 7.90 -8.14
CA VAL A 7 -8.87 6.87 -7.20
C VAL A 7 -7.67 6.14 -7.78
N ARG A 8 -7.66 5.85 -9.07
CA ARG A 8 -6.50 5.25 -9.76
C ARG A 8 -5.26 6.13 -9.63
N SER A 9 -5.43 7.44 -9.83
CA SER A 9 -4.34 8.41 -9.69
C SER A 9 -3.82 8.46 -8.25
N LEU A 10 -4.72 8.48 -7.27
CA LEU A 10 -4.34 8.51 -5.86
C LEU A 10 -3.60 7.22 -5.45
N ASP A 11 -4.01 6.08 -5.99
CA ASP A 11 -3.35 4.81 -5.71
C ASP A 11 -1.90 4.81 -6.21
N ASP A 12 -1.64 5.38 -7.39
CA ASP A 12 -0.29 5.54 -7.90
C ASP A 12 0.53 6.55 -7.09
N GLN A 13 -0.10 7.63 -6.64
CA GLN A 13 0.55 8.59 -5.75
C GLN A 13 0.95 7.95 -4.43
N GLU A 14 0.11 7.07 -3.89
CA GLU A 14 0.42 6.35 -2.65
C GLU A 14 1.62 5.42 -2.85
N ARG A 15 1.66 4.67 -3.96
CA ARG A 15 2.80 3.84 -4.31
C ARG A 15 4.09 4.66 -4.38
N ALA A 16 4.06 5.80 -5.07
CA ALA A 16 5.22 6.67 -5.21
C ALA A 16 5.66 7.26 -3.86
N ALA A 17 4.69 7.63 -3.01
CA ALA A 17 4.97 8.16 -1.68
C ALA A 17 5.59 7.08 -0.78
N ALA A 18 5.11 5.84 -0.86
CA ALA A 18 5.68 4.71 -0.12
C ALA A 18 7.12 4.44 -0.56
N LEU A 19 7.36 4.44 -1.88
CA LEU A 19 8.71 4.26 -2.43
C LEU A 19 9.69 5.30 -1.91
N LYS A 20 9.27 6.55 -1.82
CA LYS A 20 10.08 7.67 -1.34
C LYS A 20 10.09 7.79 0.18
N ARG A 21 9.28 7.03 0.87
CA ARG A 21 9.07 7.14 2.31
C ARG A 21 8.64 8.55 2.71
N ASP A 22 7.75 9.11 1.90
CA ASP A 22 7.24 10.47 2.07
C ASP A 22 6.10 10.48 3.09
N VAL A 23 6.45 10.63 4.36
CA VAL A 23 5.48 10.58 5.47
C VAL A 23 4.38 11.62 5.33
N PRO A 24 4.66 12.92 5.03
CA PRO A 24 3.57 13.88 4.85
C PRO A 24 2.58 13.49 3.75
N ALA A 25 3.06 12.93 2.63
CA ALA A 25 2.18 12.48 1.56
C ALA A 25 1.34 11.29 2.00
N LEU A 26 1.93 10.32 2.71
CA LEU A 26 1.21 9.16 3.22
C LEU A 26 0.17 9.57 4.26
N GLU A 27 0.45 10.57 5.09
CA GLU A 27 -0.52 11.10 6.05
C GLU A 27 -1.75 11.70 5.35
N ARG A 28 -1.57 12.30 4.17
CA ARG A 28 -2.69 12.81 3.38
C ARG A 28 -3.48 11.69 2.69
N LEU A 29 -2.76 10.66 2.21
CA LEU A 29 -3.35 9.60 1.38
C LEU A 29 -3.96 8.47 2.21
N TRP A 30 -3.42 8.18 3.38
CA TRP A 30 -3.94 7.16 4.27
C TRP A 30 -5.01 7.74 5.19
N SER A 31 -6.12 7.02 5.34
CA SER A 31 -7.15 7.37 6.31
C SER A 31 -6.57 7.34 7.73
N ASP A 32 -7.10 8.17 8.61
CA ASP A 32 -6.78 8.09 10.03
C ASP A 32 -7.07 6.68 10.58
N GLN A 33 -8.06 6.01 10.02
CA GLN A 33 -8.49 4.65 10.42
C GLN A 33 -7.87 3.56 9.56
N PHE A 34 -6.81 3.85 8.83
CA PHE A 34 -6.18 2.91 7.90
C PHE A 34 -5.79 1.61 8.59
N VAL A 35 -6.19 0.49 8.00
CA VAL A 35 -5.86 -0.86 8.49
C VAL A 35 -5.14 -1.64 7.39
N VAL A 36 -4.05 -2.27 7.77
CA VAL A 36 -3.28 -3.13 6.86
C VAL A 36 -3.30 -4.57 7.39
N ASN A 37 -3.71 -5.49 6.51
CA ASN A 37 -3.49 -6.91 6.69
C ASN A 37 -2.21 -7.24 5.92
N ALA A 38 -1.11 -7.34 6.63
CA ALA A 38 0.22 -7.32 6.05
C ALA A 38 0.73 -8.70 5.63
N PRO A 39 1.70 -8.76 4.68
CA PRO A 39 2.25 -10.04 4.23
C PRO A 39 2.93 -10.85 5.32
N ASN A 40 3.29 -10.24 6.44
CA ASN A 40 3.89 -10.93 7.58
C ASN A 40 2.85 -11.49 8.57
N ASN A 41 1.60 -11.63 8.13
CA ASN A 41 0.48 -12.16 8.91
C ASN A 41 0.09 -11.29 10.11
N GLN A 42 0.38 -10.00 10.06
CA GLN A 42 -0.01 -9.05 11.10
C GLN A 42 -1.09 -8.11 10.59
N VAL A 43 -2.03 -7.77 11.46
CA VAL A 43 -3.00 -6.72 11.22
C VAL A 43 -2.57 -5.49 12.02
N VAL A 44 -2.33 -4.38 11.33
CA VAL A 44 -1.91 -3.12 11.94
C VAL A 44 -3.02 -2.09 11.76
N VAL A 45 -3.56 -1.61 12.86
CA VAL A 45 -4.71 -0.72 12.91
C VAL A 45 -4.28 0.70 13.20
N GLY A 46 -4.71 1.64 12.34
CA GLY A 46 -4.47 3.07 12.51
C GLY A 46 -3.33 3.60 11.65
N ARG A 47 -3.51 4.85 11.17
CA ARG A 47 -2.52 5.49 10.30
C ARG A 47 -1.16 5.63 10.97
N GLN A 48 -1.12 6.12 12.21
CA GLN A 48 0.15 6.34 12.90
C GLN A 48 0.87 5.02 13.17
N GLN A 49 0.13 4.00 13.58
CA GLN A 49 0.69 2.67 13.81
C GLN A 49 1.29 2.08 12.53
N ASN A 50 0.64 2.29 11.38
CA ASN A 50 1.16 1.84 10.10
C ASN A 50 2.40 2.64 9.67
N LEU A 51 2.42 3.95 9.91
CA LEU A 51 3.61 4.77 9.66
C LEU A 51 4.78 4.31 10.54
N ASP A 52 4.53 4.08 11.82
CA ASP A 52 5.59 3.67 12.75
C ASP A 52 6.12 2.26 12.42
N THR A 53 5.23 1.32 12.11
CA THR A 53 5.60 -0.06 11.82
C THR A 53 6.33 -0.20 10.49
N PHE A 54 5.75 0.35 9.43
CA PHE A 54 6.22 0.06 8.06
C PHE A 54 7.18 1.11 7.52
N VAL A 55 6.98 2.38 7.82
CA VAL A 55 7.82 3.44 7.26
C VAL A 55 8.97 3.76 8.20
N ARG A 56 8.68 4.22 9.42
CA ARG A 56 9.71 4.54 10.42
C ARG A 56 10.44 3.30 10.90
N GLY A 57 9.74 2.16 10.94
CA GLY A 57 10.33 0.88 11.29
C GLY A 57 11.21 0.26 10.21
N GLY A 58 11.27 0.86 9.01
CA GLY A 58 12.20 0.46 7.96
C GLY A 58 11.79 -0.76 7.14
N ILE A 59 10.57 -1.27 7.30
CA ILE A 59 10.06 -2.39 6.47
C ILE A 59 9.83 -1.91 5.05
N ILE A 60 9.20 -0.76 4.87
CA ILE A 60 9.10 -0.11 3.56
C ILE A 60 10.38 0.70 3.35
N ASN A 61 11.33 0.08 2.66
CA ASN A 61 12.59 0.70 2.26
C ASN A 61 13.03 0.00 0.97
N PHE A 62 12.49 0.48 -0.16
CA PHE A 62 12.62 -0.20 -1.44
C PHE A 62 13.42 0.63 -2.44
N SER A 63 14.19 -0.06 -3.29
CA SER A 63 14.80 0.56 -4.46
C SER A 63 13.85 0.57 -5.65
N SER A 64 12.83 -0.29 -5.64
CA SER A 64 11.81 -0.37 -6.67
C SER A 64 10.49 -0.79 -6.05
N PHE A 65 9.40 -0.18 -6.52
CA PHE A 65 8.04 -0.52 -6.11
C PHE A 65 7.12 -0.26 -7.30
N GLU A 66 6.60 -1.32 -7.89
CA GLU A 66 5.72 -1.22 -9.05
C GLU A 66 4.39 -1.90 -8.76
N ARG A 67 3.31 -1.35 -9.33
CA ARG A 67 1.96 -1.92 -9.25
C ARG A 67 1.38 -2.11 -10.63
N THR A 68 0.72 -3.25 -10.84
CA THR A 68 -0.12 -3.50 -12.00
C THR A 68 -1.53 -3.76 -11.53
N ILE A 69 -2.47 -2.94 -11.98
CA ILE A 69 -3.87 -3.06 -11.59
C ILE A 69 -4.53 -4.09 -12.51
N GLU A 70 -5.11 -5.14 -11.91
CA GLU A 70 -5.84 -6.17 -12.64
C GLU A 70 -7.35 -5.99 -12.56
N PHE A 71 -7.84 -5.36 -11.50
CA PHE A 71 -9.26 -5.09 -11.28
C PHE A 71 -9.42 -3.78 -10.54
N MET A 72 -10.43 -3.01 -10.94
CA MET A 72 -10.79 -1.78 -10.27
C MET A 72 -12.29 -1.53 -10.40
N ARG A 73 -12.91 -1.09 -9.30
CA ARG A 73 -14.31 -0.67 -9.29
C ARG A 73 -14.52 0.39 -8.23
N VAL A 74 -15.23 1.45 -8.60
CA VAL A 74 -15.72 2.45 -7.64
C VAL A 74 -17.22 2.25 -7.50
N ASP A 75 -17.69 2.10 -6.29
CA ASP A 75 -19.08 1.84 -5.96
C ASP A 75 -19.47 2.72 -4.76
N GLY A 76 -20.21 3.80 -5.03
CA GLY A 76 -20.55 4.78 -4.02
C GLY A 76 -19.31 5.43 -3.43
N ASP A 77 -19.15 5.31 -2.12
CA ASP A 77 -18.04 5.91 -1.37
C ASP A 77 -16.81 5.01 -1.26
N PHE A 78 -16.81 3.87 -1.95
CA PHE A 78 -15.69 2.94 -1.91
C PHE A 78 -15.11 2.68 -3.30
N GLY A 79 -13.79 2.61 -3.36
CA GLY A 79 -13.05 2.19 -4.54
C GLY A 79 -12.18 1.00 -4.19
N VAL A 80 -12.28 -0.08 -4.98
CA VAL A 80 -11.51 -1.30 -4.78
C VAL A 80 -10.52 -1.44 -5.93
N ILE A 81 -9.26 -1.66 -5.59
CA ILE A 81 -8.19 -1.91 -6.55
C ILE A 81 -7.48 -3.20 -6.14
N MET A 82 -7.35 -4.11 -7.10
CA MET A 82 -6.65 -5.38 -6.91
C MET A 82 -5.61 -5.56 -8.01
N GLY A 83 -4.51 -6.19 -7.67
CA GLY A 83 -3.50 -6.49 -8.67
C GLY A 83 -2.22 -7.07 -8.10
N LEU A 84 -1.12 -6.76 -8.78
CA LEU A 84 0.20 -7.26 -8.47
C LEU A 84 1.13 -6.11 -8.09
N GLU A 85 1.99 -6.39 -7.13
CA GLU A 85 3.09 -5.50 -6.77
C GLU A 85 4.40 -6.26 -6.88
N THR A 86 5.43 -5.52 -7.30
CA THR A 86 6.81 -6.01 -7.29
C THR A 86 7.64 -5.01 -6.51
N VAL A 87 8.31 -5.47 -5.47
CA VAL A 87 9.19 -4.63 -4.65
C VAL A 87 10.59 -5.24 -4.59
N VAL A 88 11.58 -4.37 -4.47
CA VAL A 88 12.98 -4.78 -4.22
C VAL A 88 13.45 -4.05 -2.97
N PRO A 89 13.64 -4.76 -1.85
CA PRO A 89 14.11 -4.14 -0.62
C PRO A 89 15.56 -3.65 -0.74
N ARG A 90 15.86 -2.53 -0.08
CA ARG A 90 17.26 -2.04 0.06
C ARG A 90 17.95 -2.70 1.23
N THR A 91 17.19 -3.10 2.25
CA THR A 91 17.69 -3.66 3.50
C THR A 91 16.92 -4.91 3.86
N ASP A 92 17.57 -5.78 4.64
CA ASP A 92 16.91 -6.94 5.18
C ASP A 92 15.87 -6.53 6.22
N ALA A 93 14.72 -7.20 6.21
CA ALA A 93 13.71 -7.12 7.26
C ALA A 93 13.19 -8.53 7.52
N PRO A 94 13.93 -9.33 8.31
CA PRO A 94 13.63 -10.76 8.49
C PRO A 94 12.24 -11.05 9.02
N THR A 95 11.71 -10.19 9.90
CA THR A 95 10.37 -10.35 10.45
C THR A 95 9.27 -10.17 9.40
N ALA A 96 9.59 -9.50 8.29
CA ALA A 96 8.68 -9.31 7.16
C ALA A 96 9.03 -10.18 5.97
N GLY A 97 10.04 -11.07 6.09
CA GLY A 97 10.48 -11.95 5.01
C GLY A 97 11.19 -11.21 3.88
N LEU A 98 11.77 -10.05 4.15
CA LEU A 98 12.42 -9.22 3.14
C LEU A 98 13.94 -9.42 3.17
N VAL A 99 14.52 -9.61 1.98
CA VAL A 99 15.97 -9.76 1.78
C VAL A 99 16.42 -8.69 0.80
N ALA A 100 17.45 -7.94 1.16
CA ALA A 100 17.97 -6.85 0.32
C ALA A 100 18.32 -7.34 -1.09
N GLY A 101 17.85 -6.61 -2.10
CA GLY A 101 18.11 -6.90 -3.50
C GLY A 101 17.25 -8.00 -4.11
N GLN A 102 16.47 -8.74 -3.30
CA GLN A 102 15.61 -9.80 -3.81
C GLN A 102 14.32 -9.22 -4.38
N VAL A 103 13.91 -9.71 -5.56
CA VAL A 103 12.63 -9.33 -6.16
C VAL A 103 11.52 -10.09 -5.45
N ILE A 104 10.58 -9.34 -4.87
CA ILE A 104 9.46 -9.91 -4.14
C ILE A 104 8.17 -9.51 -4.86
N ARG A 105 7.39 -10.52 -5.22
CA ARG A 105 6.08 -10.35 -5.87
C ARG A 105 4.99 -10.63 -4.86
N ARG A 106 3.95 -9.80 -4.90
CA ARG A 106 2.81 -9.99 -4.00
C ARG A 106 1.52 -9.56 -4.68
N ARG A 107 0.43 -10.14 -4.23
CA ARG A 107 -0.90 -9.68 -4.59
C ARG A 107 -1.35 -8.66 -3.57
N PHE A 108 -2.14 -7.69 -4.02
CA PHE A 108 -2.67 -6.68 -3.11
C PHE A 108 -4.13 -6.37 -3.42
N THR A 109 -4.83 -5.91 -2.40
CA THR A 109 -6.13 -5.27 -2.48
C THR A 109 -6.07 -3.98 -1.68
N ASN A 110 -6.35 -2.87 -2.34
CA ASN A 110 -6.49 -1.57 -1.71
C ASN A 110 -7.95 -1.13 -1.78
N ILE A 111 -8.49 -0.71 -0.64
CA ILE A 111 -9.85 -0.17 -0.57
C ILE A 111 -9.75 1.29 -0.17
N TRP A 112 -10.17 2.15 -1.08
CA TRP A 112 -10.25 3.59 -0.90
C TRP A 112 -11.64 3.97 -0.45
N LYS A 113 -11.74 4.94 0.45
CA LYS A 113 -12.99 5.45 0.96
C LYS A 113 -13.06 6.95 0.75
N LYS A 114 -14.21 7.43 0.27
CA LYS A 114 -14.47 8.86 0.19
C LYS A 114 -14.78 9.38 1.59
N GLU A 115 -13.95 10.30 2.06
CA GLU A 115 -14.07 10.96 3.35
C GLU A 115 -14.21 12.47 3.12
N GLY A 116 -15.45 12.98 3.23
CA GLY A 116 -15.74 14.36 2.84
C GLY A 116 -15.52 14.57 1.35
N ASP A 117 -14.65 15.50 0.98
CA ASP A 117 -14.39 15.84 -0.42
C ASP A 117 -13.17 15.10 -0.99
N THR A 118 -12.57 14.20 -0.22
CA THR A 118 -11.35 13.52 -0.64
C THR A 118 -11.48 12.02 -0.49
N TRP A 119 -10.62 11.29 -1.19
CA TRP A 119 -10.50 9.84 -1.07
C TRP A 119 -9.24 9.52 -0.29
N ARG A 120 -9.35 8.54 0.63
CA ARG A 120 -8.21 8.06 1.42
C ARG A 120 -8.16 6.56 1.40
N LEU A 121 -6.95 6.01 1.42
CA LEU A 121 -6.74 4.57 1.51
C LEU A 121 -7.18 4.11 2.90
N TYR A 122 -8.14 3.19 2.93
CA TYR A 122 -8.87 2.82 4.13
C TYR A 122 -8.52 1.43 4.64
N TRP A 123 -8.47 0.46 3.74
CA TRP A 123 -8.03 -0.90 4.05
C TRP A 123 -7.06 -1.37 2.98
N ARG A 124 -6.08 -2.15 3.40
CA ARG A 124 -5.13 -2.77 2.49
C ARG A 124 -4.83 -4.18 2.93
N HIS A 125 -4.81 -5.11 1.99
CA HIS A 125 -4.30 -6.47 2.16
C HIS A 125 -3.23 -6.71 1.11
N ALA A 126 -2.11 -7.31 1.52
CA ALA A 126 -1.10 -7.79 0.59
C ALA A 126 -0.54 -9.12 1.09
N ASN A 127 -0.23 -10.02 0.17
CA ASN A 127 0.39 -11.29 0.49
C ASN A 127 1.46 -11.63 -0.54
N VAL A 128 2.53 -12.26 -0.08
CA VAL A 128 3.64 -12.65 -0.94
C VAL A 128 3.21 -13.85 -1.80
N MET A 129 3.55 -13.80 -3.09
CA MET A 129 3.35 -14.92 -3.98
C MET A 129 4.53 -15.88 -3.83
N THR A 130 4.23 -17.11 -3.46
CA THR A 130 5.25 -18.14 -3.34
C THR A 130 5.61 -18.67 -4.72
N PRO A 131 6.88 -18.75 -5.10
CA PRO A 131 7.27 -19.41 -6.36
C PRO A 131 6.82 -20.88 -6.36
N ARG A 132 6.40 -21.34 -7.53
CA ARG A 132 6.02 -22.74 -7.73
C ARG A 132 7.17 -23.55 -8.27
#